data_b1000ade8e2b3e1ef623fc7b503e7154
#
_entry.id   b1000ade8e2b3e1ef623fc7b503e7154
#
_cell.length_a   1.000
_cell.length_b   1.000
_cell.length_c   1.000
_cell.angle_alpha   90.00
_cell.angle_beta   90.00
_cell.angle_gamma   90.00
#
_symmetry.space_group_name_H-M   'P 1'
#
loop_
_entity.id
_entity.type
_entity.pdbx_description
1 polymer ?
#
loop_
_entity_poly.entity_id
_entity_poly.type
_entity_poly.pdbx_seq_one_letter_code
_entity_poly.pdbx_strand_id
1 'polypeptide(L)'
;MNEVYEQTCFQIISFAGTAKSCFLEAIECAKAKGDPSELLKEGNDAIQQASISHQKALTLDANGELEVVLLLIHAETILSSAETVRDLSQTIID
;
A
#
# COMPACT_ATOMS: atom_id res chain seq x y z
N MET A 1 2.48 -0.90 23.18
CA MET A 1 1.68 -1.07 21.94
C MET A 1 1.35 -2.55 21.80
N ASN A 2 0.13 -2.85 21.35
CA ASN A 2 -0.35 -4.21 21.15
C ASN A 2 0.38 -4.87 19.98
N GLU A 3 0.80 -6.12 20.15
CA GLU A 3 1.53 -6.87 19.14
C GLU A 3 0.76 -7.03 17.82
N VAL A 4 -0.55 -7.29 17.90
CA VAL A 4 -1.42 -7.42 16.73
C VAL A 4 -1.47 -6.11 15.94
N TYR A 5 -1.57 -5.00 16.66
CA TYR A 5 -1.59 -3.68 16.08
C TYR A 5 -0.26 -3.37 15.36
N GLU A 6 0.83 -3.66 16.03
CA GLU A 6 2.16 -3.45 15.46
C GLU A 6 2.35 -4.25 14.18
N GLN A 7 1.97 -5.53 14.20
CA GLN A 7 2.02 -6.39 13.02
C GLN A 7 1.13 -5.83 11.91
N THR A 8 -0.07 -5.35 12.25
CA THR A 8 -1.00 -4.78 11.28
C THR A 8 -0.40 -3.55 10.61
N CYS A 9 0.23 -2.67 11.38
CA CYS A 9 0.91 -1.50 10.82
C CYS A 9 2.05 -1.89 9.88
N PHE A 10 2.86 -2.88 10.28
CA PHE A 10 3.93 -3.37 9.41
C PHE A 10 3.42 -4.03 8.14
N GLN A 11 2.26 -4.69 8.20
CA GLN A 11 1.62 -5.24 7.00
C GLN A 11 1.23 -4.12 6.03
N ILE A 12 0.66 -3.02 6.53
CA ILE A 12 0.31 -1.87 5.69
C ILE A 12 1.57 -1.35 4.99
N ILE A 13 2.64 -1.15 5.75
CA ILE A 13 3.90 -0.63 5.22
C ILE A 13 4.48 -1.56 4.16
N SER A 14 4.51 -2.86 4.44
CA SER A 14 5.08 -3.86 3.54
C SER A 14 4.30 -3.95 2.24
N PHE A 15 2.97 -4.08 2.31
CA PHE A 15 2.14 -4.18 1.11
C PHE A 15 2.16 -2.89 0.30
N ALA A 16 2.13 -1.74 0.97
CA ALA A 16 2.20 -0.45 0.27
C ALA A 16 3.55 -0.27 -0.43
N GLY A 17 4.63 -0.68 0.21
CA GLY A 17 5.96 -0.64 -0.39
C GLY A 17 6.07 -1.53 -1.62
N THR A 18 5.54 -2.75 -1.54
CA THR A 18 5.49 -3.68 -2.67
C THR A 18 4.68 -3.08 -3.81
N ALA A 19 3.51 -2.50 -3.51
CA ALA A 19 2.67 -1.87 -4.52
C ALA A 19 3.40 -0.75 -5.24
N LYS A 20 4.04 0.13 -4.50
CA LYS A 20 4.79 1.25 -5.07
C LYS A 20 5.88 0.77 -6.01
N SER A 21 6.65 -0.24 -5.59
CA SER A 21 7.70 -0.83 -6.44
C SER A 21 7.13 -1.42 -7.72
N CYS A 22 6.01 -2.15 -7.62
CA CYS A 22 5.36 -2.74 -8.80
C CYS A 22 4.93 -1.68 -9.79
N PHE A 23 4.33 -0.58 -9.32
CA PHE A 23 3.87 0.48 -10.21
C PHE A 23 5.03 1.23 -10.86
N LEU A 24 6.11 1.49 -10.12
CA LEU A 24 7.29 2.12 -10.69
C LEU A 24 7.95 1.22 -11.75
N GLU A 25 8.03 -0.08 -11.48
CA GLU A 25 8.54 -1.05 -12.44
C GLU A 25 7.63 -1.15 -13.68
N ALA A 26 6.31 -1.05 -13.48
CA ALA A 26 5.35 -1.05 -14.59
C ALA A 26 5.57 0.14 -15.52
N ILE A 27 5.84 1.31 -14.97
CA ILE A 27 6.16 2.50 -15.76
C ILE A 27 7.44 2.26 -16.57
N GLU A 28 8.49 1.74 -15.96
CA GLU A 28 9.74 1.45 -16.64
C GLU A 28 9.56 0.38 -17.73
N CYS A 29 8.75 -0.64 -17.44
CA CYS A 29 8.42 -1.67 -18.41
C CYS A 29 7.71 -1.08 -19.64
N ALA A 30 6.73 -0.22 -19.41
CA ALA A 30 5.99 0.44 -20.49
C ALA A 30 6.89 1.37 -21.31
N LYS A 31 7.81 2.08 -20.65
CA LYS A 31 8.80 2.93 -21.34
C LYS A 31 9.68 2.12 -22.26
N ALA A 32 10.00 0.89 -21.88
CA ALA A 32 10.79 -0.04 -22.69
C ALA A 32 9.93 -0.80 -23.71
N LYS A 33 8.65 -0.42 -23.86
CA LYS A 33 7.69 -1.04 -24.78
C LYS A 33 7.37 -2.49 -24.45
N GLY A 34 7.55 -2.87 -23.18
CA GLY A 34 7.10 -4.17 -22.66
C GLY A 34 5.64 -4.11 -22.24
N ASP A 35 5.13 -5.25 -21.76
CA ASP A 35 3.77 -5.37 -21.28
C ASP A 35 3.75 -5.23 -19.74
N PRO A 36 3.19 -4.15 -19.19
CA PRO A 36 3.18 -3.94 -17.74
C PRO A 36 2.03 -4.63 -17.02
N SER A 37 1.19 -5.42 -17.69
CA SER A 37 -0.06 -5.95 -17.14
C SER A 37 0.12 -6.72 -15.84
N GLU A 38 1.11 -7.63 -15.77
CA GLU A 38 1.34 -8.42 -14.56
C GLU A 38 1.82 -7.55 -13.39
N LEU A 39 2.67 -6.57 -13.66
CA LEU A 39 3.15 -5.66 -12.64
C LEU A 39 2.02 -4.78 -12.10
N LEU A 40 1.13 -4.30 -12.97
CA LEU A 40 -0.04 -3.52 -12.58
C LEU A 40 -0.98 -4.36 -11.72
N LYS A 41 -1.21 -5.61 -12.10
CA LYS A 41 -2.05 -6.52 -11.33
C LYS A 41 -1.46 -6.77 -9.95
N GLU A 42 -0.18 -7.08 -9.89
CA GLU A 42 0.53 -7.34 -8.64
C GLU A 42 0.49 -6.12 -7.71
N GLY A 43 0.70 -4.93 -8.28
CA GLY A 43 0.61 -3.68 -7.55
C GLY A 43 -0.78 -3.43 -6.98
N ASN A 44 -1.82 -3.66 -7.79
CA ASN A 44 -3.21 -3.48 -7.34
C ASN A 44 -3.59 -4.51 -6.27
N ASP A 45 -3.13 -5.75 -6.39
CA ASP A 45 -3.36 -6.78 -5.36
C ASP A 45 -2.69 -6.36 -4.04
N ALA A 46 -1.48 -5.81 -4.09
CA ALA A 46 -0.78 -5.35 -2.91
C ALA A 46 -1.49 -4.15 -2.25
N ILE A 47 -2.00 -3.19 -3.05
CA ILE A 47 -2.80 -2.08 -2.52
C ILE A 47 -4.05 -2.61 -1.81
N GLN A 48 -4.71 -3.61 -2.38
CA GLN A 48 -5.89 -4.21 -1.77
C GLN A 48 -5.55 -4.83 -0.41
N GLN A 49 -4.43 -5.55 -0.32
CA GLN A 49 -3.99 -6.13 0.95
C GLN A 49 -3.64 -5.05 1.97
N ALA A 50 -3.00 -3.97 1.54
CA ALA A 50 -2.70 -2.83 2.43
C ALA A 50 -3.99 -2.20 2.95
N SER A 51 -5.00 -2.05 2.11
CA SER A 51 -6.30 -1.48 2.49
C SER A 51 -7.03 -2.37 3.49
N ILE A 52 -6.98 -3.69 3.32
CA ILE A 52 -7.55 -4.65 4.27
C ILE A 52 -6.87 -4.50 5.63
N SER A 53 -5.54 -4.43 5.65
CA SER A 53 -4.78 -4.25 6.88
C SER A 53 -5.09 -2.90 7.55
N HIS A 54 -5.28 -1.84 6.74
CA HIS A 54 -5.66 -0.52 7.24
C HIS A 54 -7.04 -0.55 7.91
N GLN A 55 -8.02 -1.22 7.29
CA GLN A 55 -9.35 -1.39 7.88
C GLN A 55 -9.27 -2.14 9.20
N LYS A 56 -8.42 -3.16 9.29
CA LYS A 56 -8.20 -3.90 10.52
C LYS A 56 -7.65 -2.98 11.62
N ALA A 57 -6.69 -2.12 11.29
CA ALA A 57 -6.13 -1.16 12.25
C ALA A 57 -7.20 -0.18 12.75
N LEU A 58 -8.05 0.32 11.85
CA LEU A 58 -9.13 1.23 12.22
C LEU A 58 -10.15 0.54 13.13
N THR A 59 -10.47 -0.73 12.88
CA THR A 59 -11.39 -1.51 13.71
C THR A 59 -10.84 -1.69 15.12
N LEU A 60 -9.55 -1.99 15.23
CA LEU A 60 -8.90 -2.12 16.53
C LEU A 60 -8.94 -0.79 17.30
N ASP A 61 -8.68 0.32 16.62
CA ASP A 61 -8.75 1.65 17.21
C ASP A 61 -10.18 1.99 17.68
N ALA A 62 -11.17 1.72 16.83
CA ALA A 62 -12.58 2.00 17.13
C ALA A 62 -13.07 1.23 18.35
N ASN A 63 -12.50 0.06 18.63
CA ASN A 63 -12.84 -0.74 19.81
C ASN A 63 -12.18 -0.24 21.10
N GLY A 64 -11.42 0.85 21.01
CA GLY A 64 -10.73 1.42 22.18
C GLY A 64 -9.54 0.58 22.63
N GLU A 65 -9.09 -0.35 21.81
CA GLU A 65 -7.97 -1.23 22.13
C GLU A 65 -6.63 -0.58 21.89
N LEU A 66 -6.63 0.55 21.14
CA LEU A 66 -5.40 1.14 20.64
C LEU A 66 -5.41 2.64 20.78
N GLU A 67 -4.24 3.17 21.03
CA GLU A 67 -3.97 4.59 20.87
C GLU A 67 -3.46 4.79 19.44
N VAL A 68 -3.85 5.90 18.81
CA VAL A 68 -3.25 6.31 17.55
C VAL A 68 -1.79 6.60 17.83
N VAL A 69 -0.91 5.87 17.19
CA VAL A 69 0.52 5.99 17.41
C VAL A 69 1.21 6.42 16.13
N LEU A 70 2.43 6.90 16.29
CA LEU A 70 3.24 7.39 15.17
C LEU A 70 3.40 6.33 14.07
N LEU A 71 3.46 5.05 14.46
CA LEU A 71 3.61 3.95 13.50
C LEU A 71 2.41 3.87 12.54
N LEU A 72 1.17 4.02 13.05
CA LEU A 72 -0.01 4.01 12.19
C LEU A 72 -0.02 5.22 11.26
N ILE A 73 0.34 6.39 11.77
CA ILE A 73 0.44 7.60 10.95
C ILE A 73 1.44 7.39 9.82
N HIS A 74 2.59 6.81 10.14
CA HIS A 74 3.62 6.51 9.15
C HIS A 74 3.10 5.51 8.10
N ALA A 75 2.42 4.45 8.54
CA ALA A 75 1.85 3.45 7.65
C ALA A 75 0.82 4.07 6.69
N GLU A 76 -0.06 4.94 7.21
CA GLU A 76 -1.06 5.64 6.40
C GLU A 76 -0.40 6.55 5.36
N THR A 77 0.69 7.21 5.73
CA THR A 77 1.44 8.07 4.80
C THR A 77 2.06 7.24 3.67
N ILE A 78 2.63 6.08 3.99
CA ILE A 78 3.21 5.19 2.99
C ILE A 78 2.13 4.65 2.06
N LEU A 79 0.98 4.25 2.60
CA LEU A 79 -0.15 3.77 1.80
C LEU A 79 -0.65 4.86 0.85
N SER A 80 -0.83 6.08 1.36
CA SER A 80 -1.26 7.22 0.56
C SER A 80 -0.28 7.49 -0.59
N SER A 81 1.02 7.42 -0.31
CA SER A 81 2.06 7.57 -1.32
C SER A 81 1.95 6.50 -2.41
N ALA A 82 1.73 5.25 -2.01
CA ALA A 82 1.59 4.14 -2.96
C ALA A 82 0.34 4.31 -3.84
N GLU A 83 -0.77 4.77 -3.26
CA GLU A 83 -1.99 5.04 -4.01
C GLU A 83 -1.80 6.15 -5.04
N THR A 84 -1.05 7.19 -4.68
CA THR A 84 -0.71 8.28 -5.61
C THR A 84 0.13 7.75 -6.77
N VAL A 85 1.13 6.92 -6.49
CA VAL A 85 1.96 6.31 -7.52
C VAL A 85 1.12 5.42 -8.44
N ARG A 86 0.18 4.65 -7.86
CA ARG A 86 -0.77 3.84 -8.64
C ARG A 86 -1.54 4.70 -9.64
N ASP A 87 -2.13 5.78 -9.14
CA ASP A 87 -2.97 6.65 -9.98
C ASP A 87 -2.16 7.29 -11.09
N LEU A 88 -0.95 7.77 -10.77
CA LEU A 88 -0.06 8.35 -11.76
C LEU A 88 0.40 7.30 -12.79
N SER A 89 0.70 6.08 -12.34
CA SER A 89 1.16 5.03 -13.25
C SER A 89 0.07 4.66 -14.26
N GLN A 90 -1.18 4.59 -13.83
CA GLN A 90 -2.29 4.31 -14.71
C GLN A 90 -2.46 5.41 -15.76
N THR A 91 -2.33 6.67 -15.35
CA THR A 91 -2.41 7.81 -16.25
C THR A 91 -1.26 7.83 -17.26
N ILE A 92 -0.06 7.56 -16.81
CA ILE A 92 1.15 7.59 -17.65
C ILE A 92 1.15 6.45 -18.64
N ILE A 93 0.74 5.26 -18.22
CA ILE A 93 0.79 4.05 -19.07
C ILE A 93 -0.33 4.05 -20.10
N ASP A 94 -1.51 4.53 -19.74
CA ASP A 94 -2.64 4.66 -20.66
C ASP A 94 -2.39 5.79 -21.67
#